data_5ba21961ee79e95002ee11e5b7196be3
#
_entry.id   5ba21961ee79e95002ee11e5b7196be3
#
_cell.length_a   1.000
_cell.length_b   1.000
_cell.length_c   1.000
_cell.angle_alpha   90.00
_cell.angle_beta   90.00
_cell.angle_gamma   90.00
#
_symmetry.space_group_name_H-M   'P 1'
#
loop_
_entity.id
_entity.type
_entity.pdbx_description
1 polymer ?
#
loop_
_entity_poly.entity_id
_entity_poly.type
_entity_poly.pdbx_seq_one_letter_code
_entity_poly.pdbx_strand_id
1 'polypeptide(L)'
;MLDKVNTERFCLNQPQLPELPIPHDCMIKSALIENNCLVFTFEDDISGYDSIRCYKPEAKSLIIRYHLAHDKADIRIFKRQAAHGLFRRRESYKALEFREFSKLTERMEYLTHYLAYCSLIIELCAYDNISLRADVDHIEYEWIL
;
A
#
# COMPACT_ATOMS: atom_id res chain seq x y z
N MET A 1 1.70 28.37 -7.15
CA MET A 1 2.94 27.64 -7.49
C MET A 1 2.63 26.16 -7.58
N LEU A 2 2.98 25.51 -8.68
CA LEU A 2 2.77 24.07 -8.82
C LEU A 2 3.76 23.31 -7.92
N ASP A 3 3.27 22.29 -7.25
CA ASP A 3 4.15 21.41 -6.49
C ASP A 3 5.12 20.69 -7.42
N LYS A 4 6.35 20.59 -6.97
CA LYS A 4 7.36 19.85 -7.70
C LYS A 4 7.14 18.36 -7.47
N VAL A 5 7.20 17.59 -8.54
CA VAL A 5 6.99 16.15 -8.52
C VAL A 5 8.27 15.43 -8.89
N ASN A 6 8.58 14.37 -8.17
CA ASN A 6 9.68 13.46 -8.48
C ASN A 6 9.16 12.03 -8.53
N THR A 7 9.34 11.34 -9.66
CA THR A 7 8.85 9.98 -9.86
C THR A 7 10.00 8.99 -9.86
N GLU A 8 9.89 7.94 -9.06
CA GLU A 8 10.81 6.81 -9.03
C GLU A 8 10.08 5.54 -9.46
N ARG A 9 10.71 4.74 -10.31
CA ARG A 9 10.15 3.49 -10.82
C ARG A 9 10.95 2.30 -10.32
N PHE A 10 10.23 1.28 -9.86
CA PHE A 10 10.79 0.04 -9.31
C PHE A 10 10.18 -1.16 -10.06
N CYS A 11 11.02 -1.97 -10.69
CA CYS A 11 10.58 -3.12 -11.46
C CYS A 11 10.67 -4.41 -10.64
N LEU A 12 9.58 -5.20 -10.62
CA LEU A 12 9.53 -6.50 -9.96
C LEU A 12 9.70 -7.69 -10.91
N ASN A 13 9.69 -7.44 -12.20
CA ASN A 13 9.84 -8.46 -13.24
C ASN A 13 11.30 -8.71 -13.65
N GLN A 14 12.21 -8.57 -12.70
CA GLN A 14 13.65 -8.74 -12.89
C GLN A 14 14.21 -9.75 -11.88
N PRO A 15 15.34 -10.43 -12.19
CA PRO A 15 15.94 -11.39 -11.25
C PRO A 15 16.34 -10.79 -9.92
N GLN A 16 16.81 -9.53 -9.92
CA GLN A 16 17.19 -8.80 -8.72
C GLN A 16 16.07 -7.83 -8.34
N LEU A 17 15.49 -8.03 -7.16
CA LEU A 17 14.44 -7.16 -6.67
C LEU A 17 15.03 -5.84 -6.14
N PRO A 18 14.33 -4.71 -6.36
CA PRO A 18 14.76 -3.41 -5.83
C PRO A 18 14.51 -3.30 -4.33
N GLU A 19 15.20 -2.37 -3.70
CA GLU A 19 14.83 -1.89 -2.38
C GLU A 19 13.74 -0.83 -2.54
N LEU A 20 12.53 -1.19 -2.12
CA LEU A 20 11.36 -0.33 -2.25
C LEU A 20 11.14 0.41 -0.91
N PRO A 21 11.14 1.75 -0.89
CA PRO A 21 10.92 2.49 0.34
C PRO A 21 9.58 2.13 0.98
N ILE A 22 9.59 1.95 2.30
CA ILE A 22 8.38 1.62 3.07
C ILE A 22 7.89 2.89 3.77
N PRO A 23 6.72 3.44 3.38
CA PRO A 23 6.13 4.60 4.06
C PRO A 23 5.46 4.17 5.37
N HIS A 24 6.25 3.62 6.29
CA HIS A 24 5.80 3.09 7.56
C HIS A 24 5.08 4.16 8.39
N ASP A 25 3.96 3.81 8.96
CA ASP A 25 3.05 4.64 9.75
C ASP A 25 2.30 5.72 8.96
N CYS A 26 2.60 5.94 7.69
CA CYS A 26 1.88 6.93 6.90
C CYS A 26 0.43 6.51 6.66
N MET A 27 -0.48 7.49 6.79
CA MET A 27 -1.91 7.25 6.59
C MET A 27 -2.27 7.34 5.11
N ILE A 28 -3.06 6.39 4.66
CA ILE A 28 -3.60 6.38 3.30
C ILE A 28 -4.87 7.23 3.29
N LYS A 29 -4.96 8.14 2.33
CA LYS A 29 -6.12 8.99 2.10
C LYS A 29 -7.15 8.31 1.21
N SER A 30 -6.68 7.62 0.17
CA SER A 30 -7.56 6.89 -0.75
C SER A 30 -6.83 5.73 -1.43
N ALA A 31 -7.60 4.72 -1.80
CA ALA A 31 -7.15 3.62 -2.64
C ALA A 31 -8.18 3.40 -3.76
N LEU A 32 -7.71 3.33 -4.99
CA LEU A 32 -8.55 3.09 -6.15
C LEU A 32 -7.82 2.27 -7.21
N ILE A 33 -8.58 1.73 -8.16
CA ILE A 33 -8.02 1.05 -9.33
C ILE A 33 -8.32 1.92 -10.54
N GLU A 34 -7.27 2.34 -11.22
CA GLU A 34 -7.33 3.24 -12.37
C GLU A 34 -6.24 2.87 -13.37
N ASN A 35 -6.58 2.76 -14.66
CA ASN A 35 -5.63 2.44 -15.74
C ASN A 35 -4.78 1.19 -15.45
N ASN A 36 -5.43 0.15 -14.94
CA ASN A 36 -4.80 -1.11 -14.53
C ASN A 36 -3.74 -0.95 -13.43
N CYS A 37 -3.88 0.07 -12.62
CA CYS A 37 -3.03 0.32 -11.46
C CYS A 37 -3.87 0.31 -10.19
N LEU A 38 -3.33 -0.30 -9.14
CA LEU A 38 -3.76 -0.02 -7.78
C LEU A 38 -3.07 1.28 -7.36
N VAL A 39 -3.83 2.30 -6.99
CA VAL A 39 -3.30 3.62 -6.64
C VAL A 39 -3.59 3.92 -5.19
N PHE A 40 -2.53 4.11 -4.40
CA PHE A 40 -2.62 4.64 -3.04
C PHE A 40 -2.22 6.11 -3.04
N THR A 41 -3.12 6.96 -2.56
CA THR A 41 -2.83 8.36 -2.28
C THR A 41 -2.70 8.52 -0.77
N PHE A 42 -1.57 9.03 -0.32
CA PHE A 42 -1.31 9.27 1.10
C PHE A 42 -1.85 10.64 1.52
N GLU A 43 -1.88 10.89 2.81
CA GLU A 43 -2.34 12.16 3.36
C GLU A 43 -1.49 13.34 2.84
N ASP A 44 -2.02 14.56 2.97
CA ASP A 44 -1.45 15.75 2.34
C ASP A 44 -0.09 16.15 2.89
N ASP A 45 0.23 15.76 4.13
CA ASP A 45 1.53 16.01 4.75
C ASP A 45 2.06 14.77 5.46
N ILE A 46 3.03 14.09 4.86
CA ILE A 46 3.74 12.94 5.42
C ILE A 46 5.14 13.30 5.91
N SER A 47 5.52 14.56 5.87
CA SER A 47 6.89 15.00 6.20
C SER A 47 7.28 14.76 7.66
N GLY A 48 6.31 14.60 8.55
CA GLY A 48 6.54 14.32 9.97
C GLY A 48 6.94 12.88 10.31
N TYR A 49 6.78 11.94 9.37
CA TYR A 49 7.10 10.54 9.62
C TYR A 49 8.59 10.25 9.44
N ASP A 50 9.18 9.51 10.39
CA ASP A 50 10.60 9.16 10.35
C ASP A 50 10.97 8.37 9.10
N SER A 51 10.13 7.45 8.65
CA SER A 51 10.34 6.66 7.44
C SER A 51 10.51 7.54 6.19
N ILE A 52 9.80 8.65 6.14
CA ILE A 52 9.88 9.60 5.02
C ILE A 52 11.12 10.48 5.17
N ARG A 53 11.37 11.03 6.36
CA ARG A 53 12.54 11.88 6.59
C ARG A 53 13.86 11.16 6.30
N CYS A 54 13.93 9.88 6.60
CA CYS A 54 15.12 9.07 6.34
C CYS A 54 15.35 8.81 4.85
N TYR A 55 14.29 8.72 4.06
CA TYR A 55 14.41 8.37 2.64
C TYR A 55 14.28 9.59 1.71
N LYS A 56 13.29 10.44 1.94
CA LYS A 56 12.95 11.58 1.07
C LYS A 56 12.58 12.78 1.93
N PRO A 57 13.56 13.44 2.56
CA PRO A 57 13.28 14.50 3.54
C PRO A 57 12.52 15.70 2.97
N GLU A 58 12.60 15.94 1.66
CA GLU A 58 11.90 17.03 0.99
C GLU A 58 10.44 16.70 0.62
N ALA A 59 9.99 15.45 0.79
CA ALA A 59 8.65 15.04 0.38
C ALA A 59 7.57 15.57 1.32
N LYS A 60 6.50 16.11 0.73
CA LYS A 60 5.27 16.51 1.44
C LYS A 60 4.24 15.40 1.41
N SER A 61 4.07 14.75 0.26
CA SER A 61 3.12 13.66 0.08
C SER A 61 3.63 12.62 -0.91
N LEU A 62 2.86 11.55 -1.08
CA LEU A 62 3.23 10.42 -1.90
C LEU A 62 2.00 9.82 -2.57
N ILE A 63 2.13 9.45 -3.83
CA ILE A 63 1.19 8.61 -4.54
C ILE A 63 1.95 7.38 -5.02
N ILE A 64 1.43 6.18 -4.72
CA ILE A 64 2.03 4.93 -5.20
C ILE A 64 1.10 4.30 -6.23
N ARG A 65 1.64 3.98 -7.40
CA ARG A 65 0.95 3.22 -8.44
C ARG A 65 1.57 1.85 -8.59
N TYR A 66 0.79 0.83 -8.26
CA TYR A 66 1.17 -0.57 -8.44
C TYR A 66 0.58 -1.02 -9.78
N HIS A 67 1.43 -1.20 -10.81
CA HIS A 67 1.00 -1.62 -12.13
C HIS A 67 0.71 -3.12 -12.14
N LEU A 68 -0.58 -3.48 -12.23
CA LEU A 68 -1.03 -4.86 -12.17
C LEU A 68 -0.54 -5.65 -13.38
N ALA A 69 -0.11 -6.88 -13.15
CA ALA A 69 0.41 -7.75 -14.21
C ALA A 69 -0.64 -8.09 -15.27
N HIS A 70 -1.89 -8.26 -14.88
CA HIS A 70 -3.01 -8.59 -15.77
C HIS A 70 -4.18 -7.63 -15.58
N ASP A 71 -4.91 -7.76 -14.47
CA ASP A 71 -6.08 -6.92 -14.18
C ASP A 71 -6.37 -6.88 -12.66
N LYS A 72 -7.52 -6.29 -12.30
CA LYS A 72 -7.94 -6.18 -10.90
C LYS A 72 -8.10 -7.52 -10.17
N ALA A 73 -8.25 -8.64 -10.88
CA ALA A 73 -8.31 -9.97 -10.28
C ALA A 73 -6.98 -10.42 -9.69
N ASP A 74 -5.89 -9.73 -10.02
CA ASP A 74 -4.58 -9.96 -9.41
C ASP A 74 -4.51 -9.51 -7.94
N ILE A 75 -5.50 -8.74 -7.47
CA ILE A 75 -5.54 -8.22 -6.11
C ILE A 75 -6.37 -9.15 -5.22
N ARG A 76 -5.77 -9.56 -4.09
CA ARG A 76 -6.45 -10.36 -3.05
C ARG A 76 -6.24 -9.68 -1.70
N ILE A 77 -7.33 -9.47 -0.97
CA ILE A 77 -7.32 -8.73 0.28
C ILE A 77 -7.93 -9.58 1.37
N PHE A 78 -7.25 -9.66 2.50
CA PHE A 78 -7.71 -10.40 3.67
C PHE A 78 -7.64 -9.51 4.91
N LYS A 79 -8.75 -9.46 5.64
CA LYS A 79 -8.83 -8.78 6.93
C LYS A 79 -8.75 -9.80 8.04
N ARG A 80 -7.85 -9.58 8.99
CA ARG A 80 -7.80 -10.36 10.22
C ARG A 80 -8.99 -10.01 11.08
N GLN A 81 -9.69 -11.03 11.57
CA GLN A 81 -10.76 -10.87 12.54
C GLN A 81 -10.28 -11.41 13.88
N ALA A 82 -10.27 -10.54 14.91
CA ALA A 82 -9.97 -10.97 16.25
C ALA A 82 -11.09 -11.91 16.76
N ALA A 83 -10.69 -12.93 17.53
CA ALA A 83 -11.66 -13.80 18.20
C ALA A 83 -12.43 -12.98 19.26
N HIS A 84 -13.75 -13.01 19.19
CA HIS A 84 -14.64 -12.31 20.13
C HIS A 84 -15.41 -13.28 21.02
N GLY A 85 -15.63 -12.87 22.29
CA GLY A 85 -16.50 -13.58 23.23
C GLY A 85 -15.82 -14.62 24.11
N LEU A 86 -16.66 -15.38 24.86
CA LEU A 86 -16.22 -16.37 25.85
C LEU A 86 -15.48 -17.57 25.24
N PHE A 87 -15.69 -17.82 23.96
CA PHE A 87 -15.12 -18.95 23.23
C PHE A 87 -14.06 -18.52 22.22
N ARG A 88 -13.13 -17.67 22.63
CA ARG A 88 -12.00 -17.24 21.80
C ARG A 88 -11.14 -18.43 21.42
N ARG A 89 -11.42 -19.05 20.29
CA ARG A 89 -10.64 -20.22 19.86
C ARG A 89 -9.60 -19.93 18.79
N ARG A 90 -9.86 -19.01 17.85
CA ARG A 90 -8.96 -18.73 16.74
C ARG A 90 -9.18 -17.33 16.15
N GLU A 91 -8.09 -16.73 15.74
CA GLU A 91 -8.13 -15.66 14.77
C GLU A 91 -8.60 -16.21 13.42
N SER A 92 -9.44 -15.48 12.74
CA SER A 92 -9.90 -15.83 11.41
C SER A 92 -9.56 -14.71 10.43
N TYR A 93 -9.47 -15.05 9.15
CA TYR A 93 -9.27 -14.09 8.08
C TYR A 93 -10.50 -14.06 7.20
N LYS A 94 -10.97 -12.86 6.89
CA LYS A 94 -12.08 -12.62 5.97
C LYS A 94 -11.56 -12.02 4.69
N ALA A 95 -11.90 -12.64 3.55
CA ALA A 95 -11.61 -12.05 2.24
C ALA A 95 -12.48 -10.78 2.06
N LEU A 96 -11.85 -9.70 1.62
CA LEU A 96 -12.52 -8.45 1.29
C LEU A 96 -12.53 -8.22 -0.20
N GLU A 97 -13.65 -7.72 -0.71
CA GLU A 97 -13.70 -7.15 -2.05
C GLU A 97 -13.03 -5.77 -2.04
N PHE A 98 -12.48 -5.38 -3.18
CA PHE A 98 -11.80 -4.08 -3.28
C PHE A 98 -12.71 -2.92 -2.88
N ARG A 99 -14.00 -3.00 -3.23
CA ARG A 99 -14.98 -1.98 -2.84
C ARG A 99 -15.10 -1.81 -1.33
N GLU A 100 -15.10 -2.91 -0.57
CA GLU A 100 -15.11 -2.87 0.90
C GLU A 100 -13.80 -2.29 1.44
N PHE A 101 -12.68 -2.71 0.88
CA PHE A 101 -11.35 -2.24 1.25
C PHE A 101 -11.20 -0.73 1.06
N SER A 102 -11.61 -0.21 -0.09
CA SER A 102 -11.46 1.22 -0.42
C SER A 102 -12.23 2.14 0.54
N LYS A 103 -13.27 1.64 1.19
CA LYS A 103 -14.03 2.40 2.20
C LYS A 103 -13.30 2.52 3.55
N LEU A 104 -12.32 1.69 3.79
CA LEU A 104 -11.56 1.69 5.04
C LEU A 104 -10.33 2.61 4.99
N THR A 105 -10.01 3.18 3.85
CA THR A 105 -8.73 3.88 3.62
C THR A 105 -8.52 5.12 4.48
N GLU A 106 -9.56 5.85 4.84
CA GLU A 106 -9.45 7.04 5.70
C GLU A 106 -8.84 6.76 7.08
N ARG A 107 -8.72 5.49 7.47
CA ARG A 107 -8.23 5.07 8.78
C ARG A 107 -7.12 4.02 8.67
N MET A 108 -6.48 3.96 7.51
CA MET A 108 -5.56 2.89 7.18
C MET A 108 -4.13 3.38 7.19
N GLU A 109 -3.31 2.74 8.05
CA GLU A 109 -1.88 2.95 8.09
C GLU A 109 -1.16 1.95 7.19
N TYR A 110 -0.15 2.42 6.49
CA TYR A 110 0.80 1.56 5.79
C TYR A 110 1.82 1.03 6.79
N LEU A 111 1.89 -0.29 7.00
CA LEU A 111 2.83 -0.87 7.94
C LEU A 111 4.13 -1.27 7.25
N THR A 112 4.03 -2.18 6.29
CA THR A 112 5.20 -2.71 5.58
C THR A 112 4.78 -3.41 4.28
N HIS A 113 5.75 -3.83 3.49
CA HIS A 113 5.52 -4.68 2.33
C HIS A 113 6.64 -5.71 2.17
N TYR A 114 6.32 -6.76 1.45
CA TYR A 114 7.26 -7.82 1.12
C TYR A 114 7.22 -8.03 -0.39
N LEU A 115 8.39 -8.02 -1.03
CA LEU A 115 8.52 -8.13 -2.47
C LEU A 115 8.90 -9.55 -2.88
N ALA A 116 8.35 -9.97 -4.03
CA ALA A 116 8.74 -11.18 -4.73
C ALA A 116 8.75 -10.90 -6.24
N TYR A 117 9.21 -11.85 -7.01
CA TYR A 117 9.18 -11.72 -8.48
C TYR A 117 7.73 -11.53 -8.96
N CYS A 118 7.47 -10.41 -9.62
CA CYS A 118 6.14 -10.01 -10.13
C CYS A 118 5.01 -10.06 -9.10
N SER A 119 5.33 -9.89 -7.80
CA SER A 119 4.33 -9.98 -6.74
C SER A 119 4.75 -9.20 -5.51
N LEU A 120 3.78 -8.73 -4.74
CA LEU A 120 4.05 -8.15 -3.43
C LEU A 120 2.90 -8.43 -2.46
N ILE A 121 3.23 -8.34 -1.18
CA ILE A 121 2.26 -8.32 -0.09
C ILE A 121 2.42 -7.00 0.63
N ILE A 122 1.31 -6.29 0.83
CA ILE A 122 1.26 -5.05 1.61
C ILE A 122 0.52 -5.34 2.90
N GLU A 123 1.14 -5.02 4.02
CA GLU A 123 0.52 -5.11 5.34
C GLU A 123 0.04 -3.73 5.77
N LEU A 124 -1.24 -3.65 6.12
CA LEU A 124 -1.95 -2.43 6.48
C LEU A 124 -2.67 -2.61 7.81
N CYS A 125 -3.02 -1.51 8.46
CA CYS A 125 -3.80 -1.52 9.68
C CYS A 125 -4.93 -0.50 9.61
N ALA A 126 -6.17 -0.99 9.74
CA ALA A 126 -7.38 -0.18 9.86
C ALA A 126 -8.25 -0.81 10.94
N TYR A 127 -7.97 -0.52 12.21
CA TYR A 127 -8.46 -1.23 13.41
C TYR A 127 -7.89 -2.64 13.54
N ASP A 128 -8.02 -3.47 12.49
CA ASP A 128 -7.43 -4.80 12.38
C ASP A 128 -6.39 -4.81 11.25
N ASN A 129 -5.53 -5.81 11.26
CA ASN A 129 -4.54 -5.98 10.21
C ASN A 129 -5.22 -6.43 8.92
N ILE A 130 -4.77 -5.83 7.82
CA ILE A 130 -5.21 -6.14 6.47
C ILE A 130 -3.97 -6.51 5.66
N SER A 131 -4.03 -7.66 4.98
CA SER A 131 -3.00 -8.08 4.03
C SER A 131 -3.55 -7.97 2.62
N LEU A 132 -2.86 -7.23 1.77
CA LEU A 132 -3.17 -7.11 0.37
C LEU A 132 -2.06 -7.75 -0.44
N ARG A 133 -2.40 -8.74 -1.26
CA ARG A 133 -1.49 -9.37 -2.20
C ARG A 133 -1.84 -8.95 -3.61
N ALA A 134 -0.85 -8.60 -4.41
CA ALA A 134 -1.04 -8.24 -5.80
C ALA A 134 0.08 -8.79 -6.69
N ASP A 135 -0.28 -9.21 -7.90
CA ASP A 135 0.67 -9.52 -8.95
C ASP A 135 0.95 -8.24 -9.73
N VAL A 136 2.20 -7.80 -9.71
CA VAL A 136 2.60 -6.44 -10.13
C VAL A 136 3.89 -6.53 -10.93
N ASP A 137 3.94 -5.87 -12.09
CA ASP A 137 5.14 -5.79 -12.93
C ASP A 137 6.13 -4.74 -12.41
N HIS A 138 5.62 -3.57 -12.11
CA HIS A 138 6.43 -2.46 -11.63
C HIS A 138 5.61 -1.52 -10.75
N ILE A 139 6.30 -0.68 -9.99
CA ILE A 139 5.70 0.23 -9.02
C ILE A 139 6.29 1.62 -9.26
N GLU A 140 5.45 2.64 -9.24
CA GLU A 140 5.87 4.03 -9.35
C GLU A 140 5.56 4.77 -8.06
N TYR A 141 6.58 5.42 -7.50
CA TYR A 141 6.44 6.35 -6.39
C TYR A 141 6.48 7.77 -6.94
N GLU A 142 5.40 8.47 -6.83
CA GLU A 142 5.29 9.89 -7.18
C GLU A 142 5.37 10.72 -5.90
N TRP A 143 6.54 11.29 -5.67
CA TRP A 143 6.80 12.15 -4.53
C TRP A 143 6.39 13.58 -4.83
N ILE A 144 5.56 14.16 -3.99
CA ILE A 144 5.16 15.57 -4.08
C ILE A 144 6.06 16.33 -3.11
N LEU A 145 6.85 17.27 -3.67
CA LEU A 145 7.89 17.99 -2.94
C LEU A 145 7.46 19.38 -2.52
#